data_e4af2e9f816347a34826bdadc8a2e7cc
#
_entry.id   e4af2e9f816347a34826bdadc8a2e7cc
#
_cell.length_a   1.000
_cell.length_b   1.000
_cell.length_c   1.000
_cell.angle_alpha   90.00
_cell.angle_beta   90.00
_cell.angle_gamma   90.00
#
_symmetry.space_group_name_H-M   'P 1'
#
loop_
_entity.id
_entity.type
_entity.pdbx_description
1 polymer ?
#
loop_
_entity_poly.entity_id
_entity_poly.type
_entity_poly.pdbx_seq_one_letter_code
_entity_poly.pdbx_strand_id
1 'polypeptide(L)'
;MPSQFFGLTIASSGLSAYQAALNTTANNISNEQTKGYSRQAANLSASDALRVNAKYGSMGSGVTVNSIKQIRSEYYDTKYWQNQASLGLYETKLSYLEQIENYFIDDDTEKGFSTILNKMFNSLDTLKNNAGDVNVRQQFISDAQSFTTYFNSVATGLGEIQDSVNEEIKSTVENINAIGKKISLLNKQINVIEVQGGYANELRDQRALLIDELSSIVPTEVSEVPVTTSKHPDMQTGANYYTVK
;
A
#
# COMPACT_ATOMS: atom_id res chain seq x y z
N MET A 1 56.76 -10.97 9.52
CA MET A 1 56.86 -10.59 8.09
C MET A 1 55.60 -11.08 7.43
N PRO A 2 54.95 -10.29 6.58
CA PRO A 2 53.80 -10.78 5.81
C PRO A 2 54.29 -11.94 4.92
N SER A 3 53.44 -12.94 4.74
CA SER A 3 53.71 -14.11 3.87
C SER A 3 53.99 -13.63 2.44
N GLN A 4 54.84 -14.38 1.70
CA GLN A 4 55.05 -14.13 0.26
C GLN A 4 53.76 -14.15 -0.55
N PHE A 5 52.70 -14.79 -0.03
CA PHE A 5 51.39 -14.88 -0.64
C PHE A 5 50.43 -13.76 -0.20
N PHE A 6 50.86 -12.76 0.60
CA PHE A 6 50.02 -11.71 1.12
C PHE A 6 49.37 -10.87 -0.01
N GLY A 7 50.14 -10.59 -1.06
CA GLY A 7 49.58 -9.92 -2.27
C GLY A 7 48.48 -10.73 -2.97
N LEU A 8 48.58 -12.07 -2.97
CA LEU A 8 47.54 -12.94 -3.53
C LEU A 8 46.28 -12.91 -2.68
N THR A 9 46.41 -12.85 -1.34
CA THR A 9 45.27 -12.71 -0.43
C THR A 9 44.53 -11.39 -0.67
N ILE A 10 45.26 -10.28 -0.85
CA ILE A 10 44.66 -8.97 -1.19
C ILE A 10 43.91 -9.04 -2.52
N ALA A 11 44.53 -9.62 -3.56
CA ALA A 11 43.92 -9.77 -4.87
C ALA A 11 42.66 -10.66 -4.82
N SER A 12 42.73 -11.76 -4.05
CA SER A 12 41.58 -12.65 -3.83
C SER A 12 40.43 -11.96 -3.12
N SER A 13 40.71 -11.14 -2.09
CA SER A 13 39.67 -10.36 -1.39
C SER A 13 39.01 -9.35 -2.34
N GLY A 14 39.78 -8.68 -3.19
CA GLY A 14 39.28 -7.78 -4.22
C GLY A 14 38.37 -8.48 -5.22
N LEU A 15 38.81 -9.64 -5.72
CA LEU A 15 38.02 -10.45 -6.65
C LEU A 15 36.69 -10.87 -6.02
N SER A 16 36.68 -11.35 -4.79
CA SER A 16 35.49 -11.77 -4.07
C SER A 16 34.50 -10.60 -3.85
N ALA A 17 35.02 -9.42 -3.49
CA ALA A 17 34.22 -8.23 -3.28
C ALA A 17 33.55 -7.73 -4.59
N TYR A 18 34.31 -7.70 -5.70
CA TYR A 18 33.76 -7.33 -7.00
C TYR A 18 32.76 -8.38 -7.52
N GLN A 19 32.99 -9.65 -7.23
CA GLN A 19 32.05 -10.70 -7.59
C GLN A 19 30.71 -10.56 -6.85
N ALA A 20 30.75 -10.21 -5.56
CA ALA A 20 29.55 -9.88 -4.79
C ALA A 20 28.81 -8.65 -5.38
N ALA A 21 29.53 -7.60 -5.75
CA ALA A 21 28.96 -6.40 -6.38
C ALA A 21 28.33 -6.70 -7.75
N LEU A 22 28.99 -7.53 -8.58
CA LEU A 22 28.45 -7.98 -9.86
C LEU A 22 27.19 -8.82 -9.68
N ASN A 23 27.18 -9.77 -8.75
CA ASN A 23 26.00 -10.58 -8.44
C ASN A 23 24.84 -9.72 -7.97
N THR A 24 25.10 -8.71 -7.12
CA THR A 24 24.09 -7.75 -6.67
C THR A 24 23.52 -6.95 -7.85
N THR A 25 24.39 -6.51 -8.77
CA THR A 25 23.98 -5.77 -9.97
C THR A 25 23.12 -6.66 -10.89
N ALA A 26 23.55 -7.90 -11.11
CA ALA A 26 22.79 -8.87 -11.92
C ALA A 26 21.41 -9.17 -11.30
N ASN A 27 21.34 -9.30 -9.96
CA ASN A 27 20.08 -9.47 -9.25
C ASN A 27 19.17 -8.23 -9.41
N ASN A 28 19.72 -7.02 -9.33
CA ASN A 28 18.97 -5.78 -9.56
C ASN A 28 18.37 -5.71 -10.97
N ILE A 29 19.17 -6.08 -11.99
CA ILE A 29 18.73 -6.10 -13.39
C ILE A 29 17.63 -7.15 -13.58
N SER A 30 17.82 -8.35 -13.02
CA SER A 30 16.85 -9.45 -13.16
C SER A 30 15.51 -9.13 -12.50
N ASN A 31 15.50 -8.29 -11.46
CA ASN A 31 14.31 -7.93 -10.69
C ASN A 31 13.79 -6.51 -10.97
N GLU A 32 14.28 -5.85 -12.02
CA GLU A 32 13.89 -4.48 -12.36
C GLU A 32 12.35 -4.33 -12.53
N GLN A 33 11.70 -5.37 -13.09
CA GLN A 33 10.26 -5.41 -13.32
C GLN A 33 9.47 -6.07 -12.17
N THR A 34 10.15 -6.55 -11.12
CA THR A 34 9.50 -7.23 -9.99
C THR A 34 8.85 -6.20 -9.08
N LYS A 35 7.53 -6.27 -8.94
CA LYS A 35 6.76 -5.36 -8.07
C LYS A 35 7.25 -5.44 -6.63
N GLY A 36 7.53 -4.29 -6.03
CA GLY A 36 8.00 -4.19 -4.64
C GLY A 36 9.49 -4.44 -4.45
N TYR A 37 10.25 -4.79 -5.49
CA TYR A 37 11.69 -4.96 -5.40
C TYR A 37 12.40 -3.61 -5.22
N SER A 38 13.31 -3.55 -4.25
CA SER A 38 14.16 -2.38 -4.00
C SER A 38 15.59 -2.68 -4.41
N ARG A 39 16.20 -1.76 -5.18
CA ARG A 39 17.58 -1.88 -5.63
C ARG A 39 18.52 -2.06 -4.46
N GLN A 40 19.40 -3.07 -4.54
CA GLN A 40 20.40 -3.39 -3.51
C GLN A 40 21.76 -2.84 -3.91
N ALA A 41 22.58 -2.51 -2.91
CA ALA A 41 23.98 -2.12 -3.09
C ALA A 41 24.88 -2.87 -2.13
N ALA A 42 26.03 -3.32 -2.64
CA ALA A 42 27.10 -3.89 -1.83
C ALA A 42 27.95 -2.76 -1.22
N ASN A 43 28.02 -2.73 0.11
CA ASN A 43 28.85 -1.80 0.85
C ASN A 43 30.24 -2.42 1.08
N LEU A 44 31.24 -1.84 0.45
CA LEU A 44 32.63 -2.28 0.52
C LEU A 44 33.42 -1.36 1.45
N SER A 45 34.32 -1.93 2.24
CA SER A 45 35.31 -1.17 3.00
C SER A 45 36.68 -1.76 2.88
N ALA A 46 37.72 -0.97 3.12
CA ALA A 46 39.07 -1.48 3.28
C ALA A 46 39.11 -2.39 4.50
N SER A 47 39.73 -3.58 4.35
CA SER A 47 40.01 -4.47 5.48
C SER A 47 41.02 -3.83 6.44
N ASP A 48 41.03 -4.25 7.71
CA ASP A 48 41.92 -3.72 8.71
C ASP A 48 43.38 -3.80 8.27
N ALA A 49 44.11 -2.68 8.33
CA ALA A 49 45.48 -2.60 7.91
C ALA A 49 46.41 -3.44 8.83
N LEU A 50 47.28 -4.24 8.24
CA LEU A 50 48.25 -5.01 8.98
C LEU A 50 49.38 -4.10 9.49
N ARG A 51 49.61 -4.10 10.80
CA ARG A 51 50.68 -3.34 11.40
C ARG A 51 52.02 -4.04 11.14
N VAL A 52 52.93 -3.35 10.48
CA VAL A 52 54.25 -3.86 10.16
C VAL A 52 55.29 -3.04 10.91
N ASN A 53 56.24 -3.76 11.62
CA ASN A 53 57.34 -3.09 12.32
C ASN A 53 58.43 -2.64 11.32
N ALA A 54 58.07 -1.79 10.38
CA ALA A 54 58.93 -1.21 9.38
C ALA A 54 58.68 0.29 9.26
N LYS A 55 59.63 1.02 8.67
CA LYS A 55 59.52 2.50 8.51
C LYS A 55 58.25 3.00 7.77
N TYR A 56 57.64 2.15 6.97
CA TYR A 56 56.40 2.49 6.23
C TYR A 56 55.08 2.20 7.03
N GLY A 57 55.19 1.69 8.26
CA GLY A 57 54.03 1.60 9.17
C GLY A 57 53.05 0.48 8.84
N SER A 58 51.85 0.79 8.41
CA SER A 58 50.76 -0.15 8.17
C SER A 58 50.65 -0.54 6.69
N MET A 59 50.36 -1.80 6.41
CA MET A 59 50.06 -2.31 5.06
C MET A 59 48.57 -2.57 4.91
N GLY A 60 47.98 -2.16 3.80
CA GLY A 60 46.61 -2.52 3.46
C GLY A 60 46.42 -4.03 3.30
N SER A 61 45.33 -4.59 3.76
CA SER A 61 45.06 -6.03 3.77
C SER A 61 43.97 -6.46 2.78
N GLY A 62 43.46 -5.52 1.95
CA GLY A 62 42.48 -5.79 0.93
C GLY A 62 41.13 -5.10 1.19
N VAL A 63 40.07 -5.71 0.73
CA VAL A 63 38.70 -5.19 0.81
C VAL A 63 37.73 -6.24 1.39
N THR A 64 36.75 -5.76 2.14
CA THR A 64 35.71 -6.60 2.74
C THR A 64 34.33 -6.09 2.30
N VAL A 65 33.44 -7.03 2.03
CA VAL A 65 32.00 -6.72 1.82
C VAL A 65 31.34 -6.69 3.19
N ASN A 66 30.96 -5.50 3.67
CA ASN A 66 30.34 -5.35 4.98
C ASN A 66 28.85 -5.75 4.99
N SER A 67 28.13 -5.39 3.94
CA SER A 67 26.72 -5.71 3.82
C SER A 67 26.23 -5.49 2.39
N ILE A 68 25.14 -6.19 2.04
CA ILE A 68 24.35 -5.90 0.86
C ILE A 68 22.99 -5.41 1.37
N LYS A 69 22.68 -4.14 1.14
CA LYS A 69 21.47 -3.50 1.66
C LYS A 69 20.66 -2.87 0.54
N GLN A 70 19.34 -2.90 0.70
CA GLN A 70 18.44 -2.17 -0.17
C GLN A 70 18.63 -0.65 -0.02
N ILE A 71 18.49 0.07 -1.14
CA ILE A 71 18.51 1.53 -1.15
C ILE A 71 17.06 2.00 -1.17
N ARG A 72 16.57 2.44 -0.04
CA ARG A 72 15.21 2.92 0.16
C ARG A 72 15.24 4.25 0.94
N SER A 73 14.24 5.10 0.73
CA SER A 73 14.13 6.39 1.42
C SER A 73 12.79 6.45 2.14
N GLU A 74 12.82 6.44 3.48
CA GLU A 74 11.64 6.53 4.34
C GLU A 74 10.77 7.77 4.05
N TYR A 75 11.40 8.86 3.65
CA TYR A 75 10.67 10.08 3.27
C TYR A 75 9.74 9.85 2.08
N TYR A 76 10.26 9.22 1.01
CA TYR A 76 9.43 8.93 -0.17
C TYR A 76 8.40 7.85 0.12
N ASP A 77 8.74 6.86 0.93
CA ASP A 77 7.80 5.81 1.34
C ASP A 77 6.62 6.41 2.13
N THR A 78 6.89 7.27 3.11
CA THR A 78 5.85 7.96 3.88
C THR A 78 4.95 8.83 2.99
N LYS A 79 5.55 9.57 2.04
CA LYS A 79 4.78 10.37 1.08
C LYS A 79 3.93 9.52 0.16
N TYR A 80 4.46 8.40 -0.29
CA TYR A 80 3.72 7.45 -1.12
C TYR A 80 2.51 6.90 -0.37
N TRP A 81 2.68 6.44 0.87
CA TRP A 81 1.57 5.90 1.68
C TRP A 81 0.49 6.93 1.96
N GLN A 82 0.86 8.18 2.27
CA GLN A 82 -0.10 9.28 2.46
C GLN A 82 -0.91 9.57 1.19
N ASN A 83 -0.25 9.60 0.03
CA ASN A 83 -0.91 9.82 -1.24
C ASN A 83 -1.81 8.64 -1.62
N GLN A 84 -1.35 7.41 -1.36
CA GLN A 84 -2.08 6.18 -1.66
C GLN A 84 -3.37 6.09 -0.84
N ALA A 85 -3.32 6.46 0.45
CA ALA A 85 -4.51 6.53 1.30
C ALA A 85 -5.52 7.57 0.80
N SER A 86 -5.03 8.73 0.34
CA SER A 86 -5.89 9.76 -0.24
C SER A 86 -6.53 9.29 -1.55
N LEU A 87 -5.74 8.63 -2.41
CA LEU A 87 -6.22 8.08 -3.67
C LEU A 87 -7.33 7.03 -3.42
N GLY A 88 -7.07 6.03 -2.57
CA GLY A 88 -8.05 4.99 -2.25
C GLY A 88 -9.35 5.55 -1.66
N LEU A 89 -9.25 6.59 -0.78
CA LEU A 89 -10.41 7.29 -0.25
C LEU A 89 -11.27 7.91 -1.35
N TYR A 90 -10.64 8.62 -2.30
CA TYR A 90 -11.38 9.30 -3.35
C TYR A 90 -11.91 8.35 -4.41
N GLU A 91 -11.17 7.30 -4.77
CA GLU A 91 -11.63 6.26 -5.70
C GLU A 91 -12.86 5.53 -5.15
N THR A 92 -12.83 5.12 -3.88
CA THR A 92 -13.99 4.47 -3.23
C THR A 92 -15.19 5.40 -3.17
N LYS A 93 -14.99 6.68 -2.77
CA LYS A 93 -16.07 7.67 -2.75
C LYS A 93 -16.66 7.89 -4.14
N LEU A 94 -15.82 8.02 -5.17
CA LEU A 94 -16.27 8.22 -6.54
C LEU A 94 -17.13 7.05 -7.01
N SER A 95 -16.65 5.82 -6.78
CA SER A 95 -17.39 4.61 -7.17
C SER A 95 -18.80 4.55 -6.56
N TYR A 96 -18.95 4.88 -5.27
CA TYR A 96 -20.26 4.88 -4.63
C TYR A 96 -21.12 6.07 -5.04
N LEU A 97 -20.51 7.24 -5.26
CA LEU A 97 -21.26 8.42 -5.75
C LEU A 97 -21.82 8.18 -7.16
N GLU A 98 -21.06 7.53 -8.05
CA GLU A 98 -21.53 7.14 -9.38
C GLU A 98 -22.70 6.14 -9.30
N GLN A 99 -22.65 5.20 -8.37
CA GLN A 99 -23.76 4.27 -8.14
C GLN A 99 -25.01 5.01 -7.63
N ILE A 100 -24.86 5.98 -6.72
CA ILE A 100 -25.95 6.80 -6.19
C ILE A 100 -26.51 7.70 -7.30
N GLU A 101 -25.65 8.33 -8.10
CA GLU A 101 -26.06 9.21 -9.20
C GLU A 101 -26.97 8.48 -10.18
N ASN A 102 -26.71 7.19 -10.46
CA ASN A 102 -27.54 6.37 -11.35
C ASN A 102 -29.01 6.27 -10.90
N TYR A 103 -29.31 6.43 -9.61
CA TYR A 103 -30.70 6.47 -9.11
C TYR A 103 -31.37 7.83 -9.29
N PHE A 104 -30.60 8.89 -9.52
CA PHE A 104 -31.07 10.27 -9.66
C PHE A 104 -30.89 10.84 -11.06
N ILE A 105 -30.66 9.98 -12.06
CA ILE A 105 -30.59 10.41 -13.46
C ILE A 105 -31.95 11.05 -13.82
N ASP A 106 -31.89 12.32 -14.19
CA ASP A 106 -33.02 13.12 -14.59
C ASP A 106 -32.73 13.65 -16.00
N ASP A 107 -32.85 12.77 -16.97
CA ASP A 107 -32.76 13.11 -18.39
C ASP A 107 -34.17 13.33 -18.95
N ASP A 108 -34.26 13.89 -20.17
CA ASP A 108 -35.51 14.15 -20.87
C ASP A 108 -36.26 12.86 -21.30
N THR A 109 -35.82 11.70 -20.82
CA THR A 109 -36.48 10.42 -21.05
C THR A 109 -37.63 10.21 -20.06
N GLU A 110 -38.51 9.25 -20.35
CA GLU A 110 -39.74 9.04 -19.55
C GLU A 110 -39.51 8.55 -18.10
N LYS A 111 -38.29 8.49 -17.62
CA LYS A 111 -37.92 7.83 -16.35
C LYS A 111 -37.38 8.76 -15.27
N GLY A 112 -37.02 9.99 -15.60
CA GLY A 112 -36.45 10.94 -14.64
C GLY A 112 -37.46 11.50 -13.66
N PHE A 113 -36.98 11.98 -12.50
CA PHE A 113 -37.79 12.60 -11.45
C PHE A 113 -38.65 13.75 -11.99
N SER A 114 -38.03 14.70 -12.73
CA SER A 114 -38.74 15.87 -13.28
C SER A 114 -39.83 15.49 -14.25
N THR A 115 -39.60 14.49 -15.07
CA THR A 115 -40.62 13.99 -16.02
C THR A 115 -41.81 13.36 -15.30
N ILE A 116 -41.56 12.51 -14.31
CA ILE A 116 -42.62 11.87 -13.51
C ILE A 116 -43.40 12.90 -12.73
N LEU A 117 -42.74 13.87 -12.11
CA LEU A 117 -43.34 14.96 -11.37
C LEU A 117 -44.21 15.86 -12.28
N ASN A 118 -43.68 16.24 -13.44
CA ASN A 118 -44.42 17.04 -14.42
C ASN A 118 -45.64 16.30 -14.96
N LYS A 119 -45.57 15.01 -15.23
CA LYS A 119 -46.74 14.20 -15.63
C LYS A 119 -47.82 14.23 -14.54
N MET A 120 -47.43 14.07 -13.27
CA MET A 120 -48.37 14.13 -12.15
C MET A 120 -49.02 15.50 -12.01
N PHE A 121 -48.27 16.60 -12.13
CA PHE A 121 -48.82 17.95 -12.07
C PHE A 121 -49.75 18.26 -13.26
N ASN A 122 -49.40 17.85 -14.49
CA ASN A 122 -50.22 18.02 -15.68
C ASN A 122 -51.55 17.24 -15.58
N SER A 123 -51.50 16.01 -15.05
CA SER A 123 -52.71 15.23 -14.82
C SER A 123 -53.59 15.81 -13.69
N LEU A 124 -52.95 16.41 -12.66
CA LEU A 124 -53.68 17.14 -11.61
C LEU A 124 -54.42 18.39 -12.16
N ASP A 125 -53.76 19.17 -13.02
CA ASP A 125 -54.39 20.34 -13.66
C ASP A 125 -55.53 19.94 -14.60
N THR A 126 -55.35 18.84 -15.34
CA THR A 126 -56.40 18.24 -16.16
C THR A 126 -57.59 17.79 -15.30
N LEU A 127 -57.32 17.17 -14.16
CA LEU A 127 -58.34 16.73 -13.20
C LEU A 127 -59.13 17.91 -12.60
N LYS A 128 -58.43 19.01 -12.29
CA LYS A 128 -59.06 20.23 -11.79
C LYS A 128 -60.12 20.75 -12.75
N ASN A 129 -59.85 20.69 -14.06
CA ASN A 129 -60.75 21.21 -15.09
C ASN A 129 -61.88 20.22 -15.49
N ASN A 130 -61.66 18.90 -15.29
CA ASN A 130 -62.54 17.81 -15.72
C ASN A 130 -62.80 16.78 -14.60
N ALA A 131 -63.10 17.25 -13.40
CA ALA A 131 -63.23 16.40 -12.20
C ALA A 131 -64.33 15.33 -12.27
N GLY A 132 -65.32 15.47 -13.18
CA GLY A 132 -66.40 14.52 -13.41
C GLY A 132 -65.99 13.29 -14.27
N ASP A 133 -64.89 13.38 -15.03
CA ASP A 133 -64.46 12.32 -15.94
C ASP A 133 -63.67 11.23 -15.19
N VAL A 134 -64.14 10.00 -15.29
CA VAL A 134 -63.53 8.83 -14.64
C VAL A 134 -62.15 8.54 -15.22
N ASN A 135 -61.92 8.73 -16.52
CA ASN A 135 -60.62 8.47 -17.15
C ASN A 135 -59.58 9.47 -16.67
N VAL A 136 -59.94 10.74 -16.51
CA VAL A 136 -59.03 11.77 -15.97
C VAL A 136 -58.64 11.49 -14.52
N ARG A 137 -59.60 11.03 -13.71
CA ARG A 137 -59.30 10.58 -12.34
C ARG A 137 -58.31 9.39 -12.32
N GLN A 138 -58.56 8.41 -13.20
CA GLN A 138 -57.70 7.22 -13.30
C GLN A 138 -56.30 7.58 -13.78
N GLN A 139 -56.14 8.54 -14.70
CA GLN A 139 -54.82 9.01 -15.15
C GLN A 139 -54.07 9.67 -14.01
N PHE A 140 -54.67 10.56 -13.24
CA PHE A 140 -54.01 11.17 -12.09
C PHE A 140 -53.58 10.13 -11.05
N ILE A 141 -54.41 9.14 -10.74
CA ILE A 141 -54.06 8.05 -9.82
C ILE A 141 -52.87 7.27 -10.35
N SER A 142 -52.82 6.96 -11.66
CA SER A 142 -51.72 6.25 -12.29
C SER A 142 -50.41 7.05 -12.22
N ASP A 143 -50.46 8.35 -12.48
CA ASP A 143 -49.28 9.22 -12.42
C ASP A 143 -48.77 9.41 -10.97
N ALA A 144 -49.69 9.52 -10.00
CA ALA A 144 -49.35 9.56 -8.58
C ALA A 144 -48.76 8.23 -8.08
N GLN A 145 -49.27 7.11 -8.58
CA GLN A 145 -48.67 5.78 -8.31
C GLN A 145 -47.28 5.66 -8.91
N SER A 146 -47.05 6.15 -10.12
CA SER A 146 -45.75 6.16 -10.77
C SER A 146 -44.73 6.98 -9.97
N PHE A 147 -45.13 8.14 -9.46
CA PHE A 147 -44.32 8.98 -8.56
C PHE A 147 -43.95 8.24 -7.27
N THR A 148 -44.93 7.60 -6.61
CA THR A 148 -44.67 6.82 -5.39
C THR A 148 -43.74 5.62 -5.64
N THR A 149 -43.97 4.93 -6.76
CA THR A 149 -43.13 3.79 -7.16
C THR A 149 -41.68 4.22 -7.41
N TYR A 150 -41.46 5.37 -8.03
CA TYR A 150 -40.15 5.95 -8.24
C TYR A 150 -39.39 6.13 -6.90
N PHE A 151 -40.00 6.79 -5.91
CA PHE A 151 -39.37 7.01 -4.62
C PHE A 151 -39.12 5.71 -3.85
N ASN A 152 -40.05 4.77 -3.91
CA ASN A 152 -39.85 3.45 -3.30
C ASN A 152 -38.67 2.70 -3.96
N SER A 153 -38.54 2.80 -5.29
CA SER A 153 -37.42 2.20 -6.01
C SER A 153 -36.09 2.83 -5.62
N VAL A 154 -36.01 4.16 -5.56
CA VAL A 154 -34.82 4.89 -5.09
C VAL A 154 -34.46 4.51 -3.65
N ALA A 155 -35.44 4.49 -2.73
CA ALA A 155 -35.22 4.14 -1.34
C ALA A 155 -34.70 2.69 -1.20
N THR A 156 -35.28 1.75 -1.95
CA THR A 156 -34.83 0.35 -1.96
C THR A 156 -33.41 0.26 -2.50
N GLY A 157 -33.11 0.88 -3.64
CA GLY A 157 -31.78 0.86 -4.23
C GLY A 157 -30.70 1.50 -3.35
N LEU A 158 -31.01 2.60 -2.66
CA LEU A 158 -30.08 3.19 -1.68
C LEU A 158 -29.86 2.27 -0.48
N GLY A 159 -30.89 1.53 -0.05
CA GLY A 159 -30.77 0.49 0.96
C GLY A 159 -29.83 -0.65 0.53
N GLU A 160 -29.96 -1.12 -0.71
CA GLU A 160 -29.09 -2.14 -1.28
C GLU A 160 -27.64 -1.67 -1.39
N ILE A 161 -27.38 -0.40 -1.75
CA ILE A 161 -26.03 0.18 -1.71
C ILE A 161 -25.51 0.19 -0.28
N GLN A 162 -26.30 0.59 0.71
CA GLN A 162 -25.88 0.59 2.12
C GLN A 162 -25.49 -0.80 2.60
N ASP A 163 -26.26 -1.82 2.27
CA ASP A 163 -25.97 -3.20 2.62
C ASP A 163 -24.68 -3.69 1.94
N SER A 164 -24.48 -3.34 0.67
CA SER A 164 -23.27 -3.65 -0.08
C SER A 164 -22.03 -3.00 0.55
N VAL A 165 -22.12 -1.71 0.94
CA VAL A 165 -21.05 -1.00 1.66
C VAL A 165 -20.71 -1.68 2.98
N ASN A 166 -21.70 -2.12 3.74
CA ASN A 166 -21.48 -2.81 5.02
C ASN A 166 -20.74 -4.14 4.84
N GLU A 167 -21.10 -4.92 3.83
CA GLU A 167 -20.37 -6.18 3.52
C GLU A 167 -18.96 -5.90 3.00
N GLU A 168 -18.75 -4.86 2.20
CA GLU A 168 -17.41 -4.46 1.75
C GLU A 168 -16.53 -4.01 2.93
N ILE A 169 -17.07 -3.21 3.86
CA ILE A 169 -16.36 -2.81 5.08
C ILE A 169 -15.92 -4.04 5.86
N LYS A 170 -16.79 -5.02 6.04
CA LYS A 170 -16.48 -6.26 6.76
C LYS A 170 -15.34 -7.04 6.08
N SER A 171 -15.44 -7.24 4.78
CA SER A 171 -14.40 -7.90 3.98
C SER A 171 -13.06 -7.14 4.04
N THR A 172 -13.11 -5.81 3.98
CA THR A 172 -11.94 -4.95 4.07
C THR A 172 -11.27 -5.05 5.44
N VAL A 173 -12.03 -5.10 6.54
CA VAL A 173 -11.49 -5.30 7.90
C VAL A 173 -10.83 -6.68 8.03
N GLU A 174 -11.42 -7.72 7.44
CA GLU A 174 -10.81 -9.05 7.41
C GLU A 174 -9.49 -9.05 6.64
N ASN A 175 -9.41 -8.35 5.51
CA ASN A 175 -8.17 -8.16 4.73
C ASN A 175 -7.11 -7.40 5.52
N ILE A 176 -7.45 -6.27 6.15
CA ILE A 176 -6.54 -5.51 7.03
C ILE A 176 -5.95 -6.41 8.11
N ASN A 177 -6.78 -7.22 8.77
CA ASN A 177 -6.33 -8.15 9.80
C ASN A 177 -5.40 -9.22 9.25
N ALA A 178 -5.65 -9.73 8.04
CA ALA A 178 -4.79 -10.70 7.37
C ALA A 178 -3.43 -10.09 7.00
N ILE A 179 -3.42 -8.87 6.45
CA ILE A 179 -2.19 -8.12 6.15
C ILE A 179 -1.39 -7.88 7.43
N GLY A 180 -2.02 -7.43 8.52
CA GLY A 180 -1.37 -7.20 9.81
C GLY A 180 -0.69 -8.47 10.37
N LYS A 181 -1.34 -9.64 10.26
CA LYS A 181 -0.75 -10.93 10.64
C LYS A 181 0.46 -11.28 9.80
N LYS A 182 0.42 -11.06 8.47
CA LYS A 182 1.56 -11.29 7.56
C LYS A 182 2.72 -10.36 7.91
N ILE A 183 2.48 -9.07 8.14
CA ILE A 183 3.50 -8.09 8.56
C ILE A 183 4.15 -8.53 9.87
N SER A 184 3.36 -8.96 10.86
CA SER A 184 3.89 -9.45 12.14
C SER A 184 4.80 -10.68 11.97
N LEU A 185 4.43 -11.61 11.08
CA LEU A 185 5.25 -12.77 10.77
C LEU A 185 6.57 -12.37 10.10
N LEU A 186 6.50 -11.49 9.09
CA LEU A 186 7.70 -10.97 8.41
C LEU A 186 8.63 -10.24 9.38
N ASN A 187 8.10 -9.42 10.30
CA ASN A 187 8.91 -8.75 11.31
C ASN A 187 9.70 -9.75 12.18
N LYS A 188 9.08 -10.88 12.57
CA LYS A 188 9.78 -11.93 13.31
C LYS A 188 10.89 -12.57 12.48
N GLN A 189 10.64 -12.88 11.20
CA GLN A 189 11.62 -13.48 10.31
C GLN A 189 12.79 -12.52 10.03
N ILE A 190 12.50 -11.24 9.78
CA ILE A 190 13.52 -10.19 9.60
C ILE A 190 14.42 -10.12 10.84
N ASN A 191 13.82 -10.01 12.03
CA ASN A 191 14.58 -9.92 13.27
C ASN A 191 15.49 -11.14 13.51
N VAL A 192 15.04 -12.35 13.18
CA VAL A 192 15.86 -13.57 13.30
C VAL A 192 17.12 -13.48 12.44
N ILE A 193 17.00 -12.98 11.21
CA ILE A 193 18.14 -12.83 10.29
C ILE A 193 19.06 -11.69 10.76
N GLU A 194 18.49 -10.55 11.14
CA GLU A 194 19.24 -9.33 11.44
C GLU A 194 19.97 -9.39 12.78
N VAL A 195 19.44 -10.11 13.77
CA VAL A 195 20.16 -10.42 15.02
C VAL A 195 21.44 -11.24 14.75
N GLN A 196 21.47 -12.05 13.70
CA GLN A 196 22.64 -12.83 13.30
C GLN A 196 23.65 -12.03 12.46
N GLY A 197 23.43 -10.73 12.27
CA GLY A 197 24.29 -9.82 11.48
C GLY A 197 24.00 -9.84 9.96
N GLY A 198 22.98 -10.57 9.51
CA GLY A 198 22.49 -10.51 8.13
C GLY A 198 21.66 -9.25 7.85
N TYR A 199 21.18 -9.09 6.61
CA TYR A 199 20.21 -8.09 6.23
C TYR A 199 19.13 -8.74 5.35
N ALA A 200 17.89 -8.67 5.79
CA ALA A 200 16.78 -9.43 5.19
C ALA A 200 16.09 -8.65 4.06
N ASN A 201 16.83 -8.33 2.98
CA ASN A 201 16.35 -7.46 1.88
C ASN A 201 15.00 -7.92 1.31
N GLU A 202 14.89 -9.18 0.91
CA GLU A 202 13.70 -9.74 0.27
C GLU A 202 12.46 -9.74 1.19
N LEU A 203 12.66 -10.03 2.49
CA LEU A 203 11.58 -10.00 3.47
C LEU A 203 11.16 -8.55 3.79
N ARG A 204 12.12 -7.63 3.77
CA ARG A 204 11.82 -6.18 3.91
C ARG A 204 11.04 -5.65 2.71
N ASP A 205 11.37 -6.10 1.49
CA ASP A 205 10.62 -5.76 0.28
C ASP A 205 9.19 -6.32 0.33
N GLN A 206 9.02 -7.58 0.74
CA GLN A 206 7.69 -8.19 0.93
C GLN A 206 6.87 -7.44 2.00
N ARG A 207 7.51 -7.04 3.11
CA ARG A 207 6.85 -6.24 4.15
C ARG A 207 6.41 -4.89 3.62
N ALA A 208 7.27 -4.22 2.87
CA ALA A 208 6.97 -2.93 2.27
C ALA A 208 5.79 -3.02 1.30
N LEU A 209 5.74 -4.06 0.47
CA LEU A 209 4.63 -4.30 -0.44
C LEU A 209 3.29 -4.49 0.30
N LEU A 210 3.29 -5.18 1.45
CA LEU A 210 2.09 -5.32 2.29
C LEU A 210 1.67 -3.98 2.93
N ILE A 211 2.63 -3.10 3.24
CA ILE A 211 2.32 -1.76 3.75
C ILE A 211 1.77 -0.87 2.63
N ASP A 212 2.30 -0.99 1.40
CA ASP A 212 1.76 -0.31 0.23
C ASP A 212 0.30 -0.71 -0.01
N GLU A 213 -0.03 -2.02 0.11
CA GLU A 213 -1.39 -2.53 0.03
C GLU A 213 -2.28 -1.98 1.17
N LEU A 214 -1.80 -2.00 2.41
CA LEU A 214 -2.52 -1.47 3.57
C LEU A 214 -2.78 0.03 3.42
N SER A 215 -1.80 0.79 2.94
CA SER A 215 -1.90 2.24 2.77
C SER A 215 -2.93 2.67 1.73
N SER A 216 -3.30 1.80 0.79
CA SER A 216 -4.39 2.08 -0.15
C SER A 216 -5.77 1.96 0.48
N ILE A 217 -5.87 1.30 1.64
CA ILE A 217 -7.13 1.06 2.35
C ILE A 217 -7.29 2.06 3.50
N VAL A 218 -6.22 2.26 4.30
CA VAL A 218 -6.24 3.12 5.49
C VAL A 218 -4.97 3.97 5.57
N PRO A 219 -5.05 5.19 6.14
CA PRO A 219 -3.84 5.97 6.44
C PRO A 219 -2.89 5.16 7.32
N THR A 220 -1.64 5.07 6.91
CA THR A 220 -0.66 4.20 7.55
C THR A 220 0.59 5.00 7.94
N GLU A 221 0.99 4.90 9.19
CA GLU A 221 2.25 5.41 9.72
C GLU A 221 3.15 4.25 10.16
N VAL A 222 4.41 4.31 9.78
CA VAL A 222 5.41 3.28 10.08
C VAL A 222 6.52 3.86 10.91
N SER A 223 6.94 3.13 11.95
CA SER A 223 8.09 3.45 12.77
C SER A 223 8.95 2.23 12.99
N GLU A 224 10.26 2.34 12.70
CA GLU A 224 11.25 1.30 12.96
C GLU A 224 12.28 1.82 13.97
N VAL A 225 12.36 1.18 15.14
CA VAL A 225 13.24 1.58 16.23
C VAL A 225 14.13 0.39 16.62
N PRO A 226 15.47 0.56 16.64
CA PRO A 226 16.38 -0.50 17.06
C PRO A 226 16.09 -0.96 18.50
N VAL A 227 16.16 -2.27 18.71
CA VAL A 227 16.09 -2.87 20.05
C VAL A 227 17.42 -2.69 20.72
N THR A 228 17.45 -1.92 21.81
CA THR A 228 18.63 -1.74 22.66
C THR A 228 18.44 -2.45 23.99
N THR A 229 19.55 -2.78 24.67
CA THR A 229 19.47 -3.34 26.01
C THR A 229 19.40 -2.23 27.06
N SER A 230 18.62 -2.43 28.13
CA SER A 230 18.50 -1.44 29.22
C SER A 230 19.84 -1.16 29.94
N LYS A 231 20.80 -2.09 29.89
CA LYS A 231 22.13 -1.96 30.51
C LYS A 231 23.14 -1.26 29.59
N HIS A 232 22.94 -1.32 28.28
CA HIS A 232 23.85 -0.74 27.29
C HIS A 232 23.03 -0.14 26.15
N PRO A 233 22.50 1.09 26.31
CA PRO A 233 21.66 1.77 25.31
C PRO A 233 22.36 1.99 23.97
N ASP A 234 23.72 2.04 24.00
CA ASP A 234 24.54 2.22 22.79
C ASP A 234 24.75 0.93 22.01
N MET A 235 24.40 -0.23 22.59
CA MET A 235 24.51 -1.54 21.94
C MET A 235 23.19 -1.94 21.30
N GLN A 236 23.15 -1.91 19.99
CA GLN A 236 22.02 -2.42 19.19
C GLN A 236 22.11 -3.94 19.07
N THR A 237 20.99 -4.63 19.25
CA THR A 237 20.93 -6.10 19.16
C THR A 237 20.85 -6.62 17.72
N GLY A 238 20.67 -5.72 16.73
CA GLY A 238 20.37 -6.05 15.34
C GLY A 238 18.88 -6.25 15.08
N ALA A 239 18.06 -6.48 16.11
CA ALA A 239 16.59 -6.51 15.98
C ALA A 239 16.00 -5.11 15.99
N ASN A 240 14.82 -4.96 15.38
CA ASN A 240 14.08 -3.71 15.36
C ASN A 240 12.62 -3.92 15.84
N TYR A 241 12.10 -2.95 16.59
CA TYR A 241 10.67 -2.78 16.79
C TYR A 241 10.09 -2.08 15.57
N TYR A 242 9.28 -2.79 14.82
CA TYR A 242 8.58 -2.25 13.67
C TYR A 242 7.09 -2.12 13.99
N THR A 243 6.62 -0.88 14.05
CA THR A 243 5.23 -0.57 14.39
C THR A 243 4.54 0.05 13.20
N VAL A 244 3.35 -0.44 12.90
CA VAL A 244 2.43 0.11 11.89
C VAL A 244 1.19 0.59 12.64
N LYS A 245 0.83 1.86 12.42
CA LYS A 245 -0.32 2.53 13.04
C LYS A 245 -1.26 3.06 11.96
#